data_c88a4d7b5b35e30c8cc64f2a64db1458
#
_entry.id   c88a4d7b5b35e30c8cc64f2a64db1458
#
_cell.length_a   1.000
_cell.length_b   1.000
_cell.length_c   1.000
_cell.angle_alpha   90.00
_cell.angle_beta   90.00
_cell.angle_gamma   90.00
#
_symmetry.space_group_name_H-M   'P 1'
#
loop_
_entity.id
_entity.type
_entity.pdbx_description
1 polymer ?
#
loop_
_entity_poly.entity_id
_entity_poly.type
_entity_poly.pdbx_seq_one_letter_code
_entity_poly.pdbx_strand_id
1 'polypeptide(L)'
;AASDVYKRQDQMDRGYRVAVVGATGAVGTKMIEMLEKTTLPIKELILLASKRSAGKTCVFKGATLVIQELTTTSFIGVDLALFSAGGSISKQFAPEAVKSGAVVIDNTSYFRMDPNVPLVVPEVNAHALAKHQGIIANPNCSTIQMMVALEPIRQHAGLSRIIVSTYQAVSGAGAKAMAELTRESQAYLSGTPADQLAPEIMPAGGDKKHYPIAFNALPQIDVFAEDDYTYEEWKMINETKKIMEDSAIQVAATCVRIPVFSGHSESIYIETKQPAELTAVKEWIKAAPGAVLQDDPSQQIYPQALTSVGKTETFVGRIRKDLDVANGLHLWVVADNLLKGAAWNSIQIAESLHEQSLVRV
;
A
#
# COMPACT_ATOMS: atom_id res chain seq x y z
N ALA A 1 0.38 -37.58 -2.26
CA ALA A 1 0.19 -36.77 -3.49
C ALA A 1 -1.30 -36.62 -3.87
N ALA A 2 -2.06 -37.74 -4.15
CA ALA A 2 -3.48 -37.61 -4.50
C ALA A 2 -4.35 -37.17 -3.31
N SER A 3 -4.08 -37.65 -2.11
CA SER A 3 -4.80 -37.27 -0.89
C SER A 3 -4.64 -35.79 -0.52
N ASP A 4 -3.50 -35.22 -0.85
CA ASP A 4 -3.20 -33.78 -0.56
C ASP A 4 -3.90 -32.85 -1.54
N VAL A 5 -4.06 -33.30 -2.81
CA VAL A 5 -4.84 -32.56 -3.81
C VAL A 5 -6.32 -32.58 -3.45
N TYR A 6 -6.87 -33.70 -3.05
CA TYR A 6 -8.27 -33.79 -2.60
C TYR A 6 -8.55 -33.00 -1.33
N LYS A 7 -7.65 -33.02 -0.35
CA LYS A 7 -7.78 -32.19 0.85
C LYS A 7 -7.71 -30.71 0.55
N ARG A 8 -6.84 -30.28 -0.37
CA ARG A 8 -6.75 -28.88 -0.83
C ARG A 8 -8.02 -28.43 -1.55
N GLN A 9 -8.57 -29.28 -2.44
CA GLN A 9 -9.82 -29.00 -3.16
C GLN A 9 -10.99 -28.85 -2.18
N ASP A 10 -11.12 -29.73 -1.20
CA ASP A 10 -12.20 -29.75 -0.20
C ASP A 10 -12.17 -28.52 0.72
N GLN A 11 -10.99 -27.91 0.95
CA GLN A 11 -10.87 -26.69 1.73
C GLN A 11 -11.09 -25.42 0.90
N MET A 12 -10.69 -25.41 -0.36
CA MET A 12 -11.04 -24.33 -1.28
C MET A 12 -12.57 -24.19 -1.41
N ASP A 13 -13.29 -25.32 -1.37
CA ASP A 13 -14.75 -25.36 -1.41
C ASP A 13 -15.42 -24.95 -0.09
N ARG A 14 -14.70 -25.03 1.05
CA ARG A 14 -15.22 -24.70 2.39
C ARG A 14 -15.02 -23.27 2.84
N GLY A 15 -14.19 -22.49 2.15
CA GLY A 15 -13.82 -21.13 2.50
C GLY A 15 -12.82 -21.04 3.66
N TYR A 16 -12.19 -19.87 3.79
CA TYR A 16 -11.13 -19.60 4.75
C TYR A 16 -11.65 -18.91 6.03
N ARG A 17 -10.97 -19.19 7.13
CA ARG A 17 -11.05 -18.41 8.36
C ARG A 17 -9.99 -17.31 8.26
N VAL A 18 -10.46 -16.07 8.12
CA VAL A 18 -9.61 -14.88 7.90
C VAL A 18 -9.58 -14.03 9.17
N ALA A 19 -8.40 -13.65 9.62
CA ALA A 19 -8.25 -12.70 10.73
C ALA A 19 -7.76 -11.34 10.20
N VAL A 20 -8.28 -10.24 10.77
CA VAL A 20 -7.77 -8.88 10.57
C VAL A 20 -7.21 -8.38 11.90
N VAL A 21 -5.90 -8.16 11.96
CA VAL A 21 -5.18 -7.60 13.11
C VAL A 21 -5.03 -6.10 12.93
N GLY A 22 -5.53 -5.33 13.89
CA GLY A 22 -5.65 -3.87 13.76
C GLY A 22 -6.99 -3.46 13.15
N ALA A 23 -8.05 -4.21 13.44
CA ALA A 23 -9.39 -4.05 12.86
C ALA A 23 -10.02 -2.64 13.05
N THR A 24 -9.58 -1.88 14.01
CA THR A 24 -10.09 -0.51 14.31
C THR A 24 -9.26 0.61 13.68
N GLY A 25 -8.10 0.29 13.08
CA GLY A 25 -7.26 1.27 12.41
C GLY A 25 -7.80 1.70 11.04
N ALA A 26 -7.24 2.77 10.47
CA ALA A 26 -7.65 3.28 9.16
C ALA A 26 -7.54 2.22 8.05
N VAL A 27 -6.41 1.51 7.99
CA VAL A 27 -6.21 0.44 6.99
C VAL A 27 -7.02 -0.82 7.36
N GLY A 28 -7.06 -1.23 8.63
CA GLY A 28 -7.81 -2.40 9.08
C GLY A 28 -9.31 -2.29 8.74
N THR A 29 -9.89 -1.11 8.93
CA THR A 29 -11.28 -0.82 8.53
C THR A 29 -11.47 -0.98 7.02
N LYS A 30 -10.53 -0.49 6.21
CA LYS A 30 -10.55 -0.66 4.76
C LYS A 30 -10.34 -2.11 4.32
N MET A 31 -9.53 -2.88 5.04
CA MET A 31 -9.41 -4.33 4.80
C MET A 31 -10.77 -5.02 4.97
N ILE A 32 -11.52 -4.71 6.01
CA ILE A 32 -12.85 -5.27 6.24
C ILE A 32 -13.80 -4.91 5.10
N GLU A 33 -13.82 -3.64 4.67
CA GLU A 33 -14.62 -3.19 3.52
C GLU A 33 -14.25 -3.94 2.22
N MET A 34 -12.97 -4.14 1.97
CA MET A 34 -12.50 -4.83 0.76
C MET A 34 -12.74 -6.34 0.81
N LEU A 35 -12.73 -6.95 2.01
CA LEU A 35 -13.13 -8.34 2.19
C LEU A 35 -14.62 -8.60 1.88
N GLU A 36 -15.47 -7.57 1.90
CA GLU A 36 -16.85 -7.70 1.39
C GLU A 36 -16.94 -7.82 -0.14
N LYS A 37 -15.94 -7.30 -0.85
CA LYS A 37 -15.88 -7.22 -2.32
C LYS A 37 -14.98 -8.28 -2.96
N THR A 38 -14.22 -9.02 -2.15
CA THR A 38 -13.27 -10.03 -2.63
C THR A 38 -13.94 -11.25 -3.23
N THR A 39 -13.26 -11.89 -4.17
CA THR A 39 -13.59 -13.23 -4.68
C THR A 39 -13.13 -14.35 -3.77
N LEU A 40 -12.30 -14.05 -2.77
CA LEU A 40 -11.79 -15.01 -1.79
C LEU A 40 -12.96 -15.67 -1.04
N PRO A 41 -13.05 -17.02 -0.99
CA PRO A 41 -14.09 -17.69 -0.24
C PRO A 41 -13.85 -17.55 1.27
N ILE A 42 -14.62 -16.71 1.94
CA ILE A 42 -14.51 -16.44 3.38
C ILE A 42 -15.62 -17.20 4.11
N LYS A 43 -15.23 -18.13 4.98
CA LYS A 43 -16.12 -18.87 5.88
C LYS A 43 -16.38 -18.09 7.18
N GLU A 44 -15.35 -17.49 7.71
CA GLU A 44 -15.40 -16.75 8.98
C GLU A 44 -14.41 -15.59 8.96
N LEU A 45 -14.85 -14.44 9.48
CA LEU A 45 -14.00 -13.28 9.68
C LEU A 45 -13.81 -13.03 11.18
N ILE A 46 -12.56 -12.97 11.61
CA ILE A 46 -12.15 -12.74 13.00
C ILE A 46 -11.49 -11.37 13.08
N LEU A 47 -12.02 -10.49 13.92
CA LEU A 47 -11.53 -9.13 14.09
C LEU A 47 -10.73 -9.01 15.38
N LEU A 48 -9.47 -8.63 15.27
CA LEU A 48 -8.51 -8.57 16.37
C LEU A 48 -7.97 -7.14 16.54
N ALA A 49 -7.93 -6.68 17.77
CA ALA A 49 -7.38 -5.38 18.14
C ALA A 49 -6.80 -5.39 19.57
N SER A 50 -6.34 -4.23 20.03
CA SER A 50 -5.87 -4.08 21.41
C SER A 50 -7.01 -4.28 22.40
N LYS A 51 -6.67 -4.61 23.65
CA LYS A 51 -7.62 -4.73 24.78
C LYS A 51 -8.57 -3.53 24.88
N ARG A 52 -8.08 -2.32 24.61
CA ARG A 52 -8.90 -1.09 24.64
C ARG A 52 -10.03 -1.09 23.61
N SER A 53 -9.85 -1.77 22.49
CA SER A 53 -10.82 -1.84 21.41
C SER A 53 -11.65 -3.12 21.42
N ALA A 54 -11.30 -4.09 22.23
CA ALA A 54 -12.08 -5.31 22.41
C ALA A 54 -13.50 -5.00 22.91
N GLY A 55 -14.48 -5.74 22.41
CA GLY A 55 -15.91 -5.54 22.70
C GLY A 55 -16.61 -4.54 21.78
N LYS A 56 -15.89 -3.74 20.99
CA LYS A 56 -16.50 -2.94 19.91
C LYS A 56 -17.03 -3.86 18.83
N THR A 57 -17.97 -3.35 18.04
CA THR A 57 -18.60 -4.12 16.97
C THR A 57 -18.32 -3.51 15.60
N CYS A 58 -18.36 -4.36 14.58
CA CYS A 58 -18.28 -3.99 13.17
C CYS A 58 -19.28 -4.83 12.39
N VAL A 59 -19.88 -4.27 11.35
CA VAL A 59 -20.76 -5.01 10.44
C VAL A 59 -19.96 -5.55 9.26
N PHE A 60 -20.14 -6.83 8.96
CA PHE A 60 -19.56 -7.50 7.79
C PHE A 60 -20.60 -8.39 7.13
N LYS A 61 -20.88 -8.16 5.84
CA LYS A 61 -21.91 -8.90 5.08
C LYS A 61 -23.26 -8.99 5.81
N GLY A 62 -23.65 -7.90 6.47
CA GLY A 62 -24.91 -7.79 7.22
C GLY A 62 -24.89 -8.43 8.63
N ALA A 63 -23.83 -9.13 9.02
CA ALA A 63 -23.66 -9.68 10.36
C ALA A 63 -22.86 -8.75 11.26
N THR A 64 -23.26 -8.60 12.52
CA THR A 64 -22.51 -7.86 13.53
C THR A 64 -21.42 -8.75 14.12
N LEU A 65 -20.17 -8.37 13.95
CA LEU A 65 -19.01 -9.06 14.50
C LEU A 65 -18.46 -8.28 15.71
N VAL A 66 -18.04 -9.00 16.73
CA VAL A 66 -17.38 -8.42 17.92
C VAL A 66 -15.88 -8.46 17.73
N ILE A 67 -15.23 -7.33 17.96
CA ILE A 67 -13.77 -7.21 17.95
C ILE A 67 -13.22 -7.86 19.21
N GLN A 68 -12.28 -8.79 19.04
CA GLN A 68 -11.65 -9.54 20.12
C GLN A 68 -10.28 -8.96 20.47
N GLU A 69 -9.83 -9.21 21.69
CA GLU A 69 -8.46 -8.87 22.10
C GLU A 69 -7.46 -9.76 21.36
N LEU A 70 -6.41 -9.16 20.79
CA LEU A 70 -5.30 -9.88 20.19
C LEU A 70 -4.45 -10.54 21.27
N THR A 71 -4.32 -11.86 21.18
CA THR A 71 -3.49 -12.69 22.06
C THR A 71 -2.69 -13.69 21.22
N THR A 72 -1.73 -14.39 21.81
CA THR A 72 -0.94 -15.42 21.13
C THR A 72 -1.76 -16.61 20.66
N THR A 73 -2.94 -16.84 21.25
CA THR A 73 -3.85 -17.93 20.89
C THR A 73 -4.93 -17.52 19.89
N SER A 74 -4.97 -16.26 19.49
CA SER A 74 -6.01 -15.73 18.59
C SER A 74 -6.01 -16.38 17.20
N PHE A 75 -4.92 -17.02 16.81
CA PHE A 75 -4.71 -17.56 15.46
C PHE A 75 -4.99 -19.04 15.33
N ILE A 76 -5.49 -19.70 16.38
CA ILE A 76 -5.83 -21.12 16.33
C ILE A 76 -6.94 -21.35 15.31
N GLY A 77 -6.64 -22.15 14.28
CA GLY A 77 -7.56 -22.48 13.18
C GLY A 77 -7.78 -21.33 12.17
N VAL A 78 -6.98 -20.27 12.21
CA VAL A 78 -6.96 -19.22 11.19
C VAL A 78 -6.13 -19.66 9.99
N ASP A 79 -6.65 -19.46 8.78
CA ASP A 79 -5.97 -19.80 7.53
C ASP A 79 -5.17 -18.63 6.97
N LEU A 80 -5.74 -17.43 7.03
CA LEU A 80 -5.15 -16.18 6.55
C LEU A 80 -5.25 -15.10 7.63
N ALA A 81 -4.17 -14.36 7.86
CA ALA A 81 -4.14 -13.25 8.80
C ALA A 81 -3.58 -11.97 8.14
N LEU A 82 -4.40 -10.93 8.08
CA LEU A 82 -4.06 -9.62 7.55
C LEU A 82 -3.64 -8.71 8.70
N PHE A 83 -2.40 -8.22 8.70
CA PHE A 83 -1.82 -7.41 9.76
C PHE A 83 -1.73 -5.93 9.36
N SER A 84 -2.28 -5.06 10.20
CA SER A 84 -2.16 -3.60 10.06
C SER A 84 -2.26 -2.90 11.43
N ALA A 85 -1.41 -3.31 12.39
CA ALA A 85 -1.42 -2.81 13.76
C ALA A 85 -0.08 -2.21 14.23
N GLY A 86 0.83 -1.91 13.27
CA GLY A 86 2.17 -1.41 13.56
C GLY A 86 3.24 -2.50 13.61
N GLY A 87 4.49 -2.10 13.34
CA GLY A 87 5.61 -3.04 13.19
C GLY A 87 5.93 -3.85 14.43
N SER A 88 5.78 -3.29 15.63
CA SER A 88 5.99 -4.01 16.89
C SER A 88 4.98 -5.14 17.09
N ILE A 89 3.74 -4.94 16.68
CA ILE A 89 2.68 -5.97 16.73
C ILE A 89 2.99 -7.06 15.70
N SER A 90 3.37 -6.70 14.49
CA SER A 90 3.78 -7.68 13.46
C SER A 90 4.98 -8.50 13.91
N LYS A 91 6.01 -7.87 14.47
CA LYS A 91 7.17 -8.55 15.04
C LYS A 91 6.78 -9.61 16.07
N GLN A 92 5.86 -9.28 16.96
CA GLN A 92 5.45 -10.14 18.07
C GLN A 92 4.50 -11.25 17.61
N PHE A 93 3.47 -10.92 16.84
CA PHE A 93 2.34 -11.82 16.58
C PHE A 93 2.35 -12.51 15.22
N ALA A 94 3.02 -11.99 14.20
CA ALA A 94 3.07 -12.65 12.91
C ALA A 94 3.74 -14.05 12.99
N PRO A 95 4.86 -14.24 13.71
CA PRO A 95 5.43 -15.56 13.93
C PRO A 95 4.48 -16.51 14.69
N GLU A 96 3.70 -16.01 15.64
CA GLU A 96 2.72 -16.83 16.38
C GLU A 96 1.58 -17.28 15.46
N ALA A 97 1.10 -16.41 14.56
CA ALA A 97 0.12 -16.79 13.55
C ALA A 97 0.64 -17.89 12.62
N VAL A 98 1.89 -17.79 12.16
CA VAL A 98 2.55 -18.81 11.32
C VAL A 98 2.69 -20.13 12.05
N LYS A 99 3.08 -20.12 13.34
CA LYS A 99 3.13 -21.34 14.18
C LYS A 99 1.76 -22.01 14.31
N SER A 100 0.69 -21.24 14.31
CA SER A 100 -0.69 -21.75 14.35
C SER A 100 -1.19 -22.26 13.01
N GLY A 101 -0.38 -22.17 11.94
CA GLY A 101 -0.71 -22.65 10.59
C GLY A 101 -1.24 -21.56 9.64
N ALA A 102 -1.43 -20.32 10.10
CA ALA A 102 -1.90 -19.23 9.26
C ALA A 102 -0.82 -18.72 8.30
N VAL A 103 -1.24 -18.25 7.13
CA VAL A 103 -0.41 -17.42 6.25
C VAL A 103 -0.69 -15.96 6.58
N VAL A 104 0.37 -15.20 6.84
CA VAL A 104 0.32 -13.78 7.23
C VAL A 104 0.59 -12.90 6.03
N ILE A 105 -0.26 -11.89 5.83
CA ILE A 105 -0.02 -10.77 4.92
C ILE A 105 0.12 -9.52 5.78
N ASP A 106 1.34 -8.99 5.85
CA ASP A 106 1.70 -7.90 6.75
C ASP A 106 1.82 -6.56 6.00
N ASN A 107 0.96 -5.62 6.34
CA ASN A 107 0.99 -4.26 5.77
C ASN A 107 2.01 -3.35 6.45
N THR A 108 2.64 -3.76 7.55
CA THR A 108 3.67 -2.96 8.23
C THR A 108 5.01 -3.03 7.50
N SER A 109 5.93 -2.14 7.85
CA SER A 109 7.28 -2.15 7.25
C SER A 109 8.21 -3.21 7.83
N TYR A 110 7.80 -3.92 8.89
CA TYR A 110 8.73 -4.72 9.69
C TYR A 110 9.44 -5.81 8.89
N PHE A 111 8.71 -6.57 8.07
CA PHE A 111 9.27 -7.70 7.31
C PHE A 111 9.63 -7.39 5.87
N ARG A 112 9.38 -6.17 5.37
CA ARG A 112 9.50 -5.86 3.94
C ARG A 112 10.87 -6.14 3.35
N MET A 113 11.94 -5.89 4.09
CA MET A 113 13.31 -6.08 3.62
C MET A 113 13.95 -7.38 4.10
N ASP A 114 13.21 -8.24 4.83
CA ASP A 114 13.68 -9.58 5.16
C ASP A 114 13.84 -10.41 3.87
N PRO A 115 15.04 -11.00 3.61
CA PRO A 115 15.28 -11.76 2.37
C PRO A 115 14.43 -13.02 2.24
N ASN A 116 13.88 -13.54 3.33
CA ASN A 116 13.02 -14.72 3.34
C ASN A 116 11.54 -14.39 3.22
N VAL A 117 11.17 -13.11 3.23
CA VAL A 117 9.80 -12.64 3.14
C VAL A 117 9.55 -12.01 1.77
N PRO A 118 8.67 -12.55 0.92
CA PRO A 118 8.29 -11.94 -0.34
C PRO A 118 7.62 -10.58 -0.11
N LEU A 119 7.98 -9.59 -0.90
CA LEU A 119 7.38 -8.26 -0.94
C LEU A 119 6.61 -8.15 -2.26
N VAL A 120 5.28 -8.07 -2.23
CA VAL A 120 4.47 -8.38 -3.40
C VAL A 120 3.51 -7.27 -3.78
N VAL A 121 3.54 -6.90 -5.06
CA VAL A 121 2.49 -6.20 -5.79
C VAL A 121 1.98 -7.19 -6.85
N PRO A 122 0.77 -7.73 -6.75
CA PRO A 122 0.32 -8.83 -7.61
C PRO A 122 0.43 -8.57 -9.10
N GLU A 123 0.21 -7.34 -9.56
CA GLU A 123 0.35 -6.95 -10.96
C GLU A 123 1.80 -6.99 -11.48
N VAL A 124 2.78 -7.09 -10.58
CA VAL A 124 4.21 -7.01 -10.90
C VAL A 124 4.91 -8.34 -10.66
N ASN A 125 4.78 -8.90 -9.46
CA ASN A 125 5.60 -10.03 -9.04
C ASN A 125 4.84 -11.10 -8.24
N ALA A 126 3.61 -11.42 -8.63
CA ALA A 126 2.81 -12.48 -7.98
C ALA A 126 3.54 -13.85 -7.92
N HIS A 127 4.47 -14.12 -8.83
CA HIS A 127 5.32 -15.32 -8.81
C HIS A 127 6.16 -15.45 -7.55
N ALA A 128 6.51 -14.34 -6.90
CA ALA A 128 7.28 -14.35 -5.66
C ALA A 128 6.54 -15.01 -4.50
N LEU A 129 5.21 -15.09 -4.56
CA LEU A 129 4.39 -15.77 -3.54
C LEU A 129 4.77 -17.24 -3.35
N ALA A 130 5.21 -17.92 -4.39
CA ALA A 130 5.63 -19.33 -4.31
C ALA A 130 6.81 -19.57 -3.34
N LYS A 131 7.57 -18.53 -3.01
CA LYS A 131 8.73 -18.59 -2.11
C LYS A 131 8.40 -18.31 -0.64
N HIS A 132 7.13 -18.00 -0.29
CA HIS A 132 6.81 -17.61 1.09
C HIS A 132 7.02 -18.74 2.09
N GLN A 133 7.42 -18.37 3.30
CA GLN A 133 7.60 -19.26 4.43
C GLN A 133 6.55 -19.02 5.54
N GLY A 134 5.38 -18.51 5.14
CA GLY A 134 4.26 -18.20 6.02
C GLY A 134 3.99 -16.70 6.20
N ILE A 135 4.93 -15.83 5.88
CA ILE A 135 4.75 -14.36 5.92
C ILE A 135 4.98 -13.79 4.52
N ILE A 136 4.09 -12.92 4.09
CA ILE A 136 4.21 -12.07 2.90
C ILE A 136 4.10 -10.61 3.35
N ALA A 137 4.97 -9.74 2.85
CA ALA A 137 4.91 -8.32 3.12
C ALA A 137 4.16 -7.57 2.02
N ASN A 138 3.26 -6.69 2.45
CA ASN A 138 2.59 -5.72 1.59
C ASN A 138 3.46 -4.45 1.52
N PRO A 139 3.79 -3.95 0.33
CA PRO A 139 4.73 -2.83 0.21
C PRO A 139 4.18 -1.50 0.74
N ASN A 140 5.04 -0.50 0.76
CA ASN A 140 4.69 0.89 1.04
C ASN A 140 3.67 1.42 0.04
N CYS A 141 2.74 2.26 0.50
CA CYS A 141 1.64 2.77 -0.32
C CYS A 141 2.11 3.53 -1.57
N SER A 142 3.12 4.37 -1.45
CA SER A 142 3.67 5.10 -2.60
C SER A 142 4.43 4.17 -3.55
N THR A 143 5.13 3.17 -3.03
CA THR A 143 5.81 2.16 -3.84
C THR A 143 4.80 1.36 -4.68
N ILE A 144 3.70 0.92 -4.11
CA ILE A 144 2.70 0.09 -4.80
C ILE A 144 2.18 0.78 -6.07
N GLN A 145 1.69 2.01 -5.96
CA GLN A 145 1.13 2.71 -7.13
C GLN A 145 2.17 2.99 -8.21
N MET A 146 3.40 3.33 -7.80
CA MET A 146 4.50 3.51 -8.73
C MET A 146 4.81 2.21 -9.49
N MET A 147 4.84 1.07 -8.80
CA MET A 147 5.08 -0.24 -9.42
C MET A 147 4.02 -0.59 -10.45
N VAL A 148 2.73 -0.42 -10.13
CA VAL A 148 1.63 -0.69 -11.07
C VAL A 148 1.75 0.16 -12.34
N ALA A 149 2.08 1.44 -12.18
CA ALA A 149 2.22 2.36 -13.33
C ALA A 149 3.44 2.06 -14.19
N LEU A 150 4.55 1.64 -13.59
CA LEU A 150 5.81 1.46 -14.31
C LEU A 150 6.02 0.05 -14.88
N GLU A 151 5.35 -0.97 -14.33
CA GLU A 151 5.53 -2.36 -14.77
C GLU A 151 5.26 -2.58 -16.27
N PRO A 152 4.17 -2.06 -16.87
CA PRO A 152 3.95 -2.24 -18.31
C PRO A 152 5.08 -1.61 -19.15
N ILE A 153 5.66 -0.50 -18.72
CA ILE A 153 6.80 0.11 -19.43
C ILE A 153 8.05 -0.74 -19.24
N ARG A 154 8.31 -1.22 -18.02
CA ARG A 154 9.45 -2.09 -17.72
C ARG A 154 9.44 -3.37 -18.54
N GLN A 155 8.28 -4.00 -18.68
CA GLN A 155 8.14 -5.24 -19.47
C GLN A 155 8.49 -5.06 -20.95
N HIS A 156 8.16 -3.91 -21.53
CA HIS A 156 8.36 -3.67 -22.96
C HIS A 156 9.67 -2.96 -23.32
N ALA A 157 10.11 -2.02 -22.48
CA ALA A 157 11.26 -1.17 -22.79
C ALA A 157 12.39 -1.25 -21.76
N GLY A 158 12.18 -1.95 -20.64
CA GLY A 158 13.12 -1.95 -19.52
C GLY A 158 13.21 -0.60 -18.84
N LEU A 159 13.72 -0.57 -17.61
CA LEU A 159 13.97 0.65 -16.84
C LEU A 159 15.41 0.67 -16.35
N SER A 160 16.08 1.81 -16.49
CA SER A 160 17.42 2.05 -15.95
C SER A 160 17.40 3.02 -14.77
N ARG A 161 16.49 3.99 -14.78
CA ARG A 161 16.41 5.03 -13.77
C ARG A 161 14.98 5.45 -13.47
N ILE A 162 14.72 5.73 -12.18
CA ILE A 162 13.49 6.33 -11.68
C ILE A 162 13.86 7.50 -10.77
N ILE A 163 13.27 8.66 -11.02
CA ILE A 163 13.28 9.80 -10.11
C ILE A 163 11.83 10.12 -9.79
N VAL A 164 11.46 10.06 -8.53
CA VAL A 164 10.09 10.28 -8.10
C VAL A 164 10.01 11.35 -7.02
N SER A 165 9.07 12.27 -7.19
CA SER A 165 8.61 13.17 -6.14
C SER A 165 7.17 12.79 -5.80
N THR A 166 6.91 12.54 -4.53
CA THR A 166 5.57 12.19 -4.06
C THR A 166 4.88 13.39 -3.42
N TYR A 167 3.56 13.42 -3.55
CA TYR A 167 2.66 14.38 -2.91
C TYR A 167 1.64 13.56 -2.12
N GLN A 168 1.97 13.27 -0.84
CA GLN A 168 1.27 12.27 -0.05
C GLN A 168 0.24 12.86 0.88
N ALA A 169 -0.92 12.23 0.90
CA ALA A 169 -2.03 12.57 1.77
C ALA A 169 -1.72 12.22 3.24
N VAL A 170 -2.33 12.95 4.17
CA VAL A 170 -2.14 12.79 5.61
C VAL A 170 -2.71 11.48 6.15
N SER A 171 -3.68 10.86 5.48
CA SER A 171 -4.24 9.56 5.89
C SER A 171 -3.19 8.44 5.97
N GLY A 172 -2.08 8.56 5.24
CA GLY A 172 -0.93 7.66 5.36
C GLY A 172 -0.26 7.67 6.74
N ALA A 173 -0.43 8.75 7.50
CA ALA A 173 0.02 8.87 8.89
C ALA A 173 -1.10 8.58 9.92
N GLY A 174 -2.28 8.16 9.45
CA GLY A 174 -3.39 7.70 10.27
C GLY A 174 -4.41 8.76 10.69
N ALA A 175 -5.37 8.35 11.50
CA ALA A 175 -6.53 9.16 11.87
C ALA A 175 -6.14 10.44 12.64
N LYS A 176 -5.11 10.41 13.47
CA LYS A 176 -4.64 11.57 14.21
C LYS A 176 -4.11 12.68 13.30
N ALA A 177 -3.40 12.31 12.24
CA ALA A 177 -2.91 13.25 11.23
C ALA A 177 -4.04 13.90 10.43
N MET A 178 -5.09 13.13 10.12
CA MET A 178 -6.30 13.66 9.48
C MET A 178 -7.02 14.65 10.38
N ALA A 179 -7.14 14.35 11.68
CA ALA A 179 -7.72 15.25 12.66
C ALA A 179 -6.89 16.54 12.83
N GLU A 180 -5.56 16.43 12.81
CA GLU A 180 -4.65 17.58 12.87
C GLU A 180 -4.84 18.51 11.65
N LEU A 181 -4.88 17.97 10.44
CA LEU A 181 -5.17 18.76 9.24
C LEU A 181 -6.51 19.49 9.35
N THR A 182 -7.55 18.81 9.82
CA THR A 182 -8.89 19.42 10.00
C THR A 182 -8.82 20.58 11.01
N ARG A 183 -8.24 20.33 12.19
CA ARG A 183 -8.12 21.32 13.25
C ARG A 183 -7.34 22.57 12.80
N GLU A 184 -6.19 22.35 12.20
CA GLU A 184 -5.34 23.44 11.72
C GLU A 184 -6.00 24.25 10.61
N SER A 185 -6.66 23.56 9.66
CA SER A 185 -7.37 24.23 8.56
C SER A 185 -8.50 25.12 9.09
N GLN A 186 -9.29 24.61 10.03
CA GLN A 186 -10.37 25.40 10.66
C GLN A 186 -9.81 26.60 11.42
N ALA A 187 -8.75 26.41 12.22
CA ALA A 187 -8.12 27.48 12.98
C ALA A 187 -7.54 28.56 12.06
N TYR A 188 -6.80 28.16 11.02
CA TYR A 188 -6.21 29.08 10.06
C TYR A 188 -7.26 29.91 9.31
N LEU A 189 -8.31 29.27 8.82
CA LEU A 189 -9.43 29.95 8.15
C LEU A 189 -10.23 30.87 9.08
N SER A 190 -10.19 30.61 10.37
CA SER A 190 -10.79 31.46 11.41
C SER A 190 -9.87 32.62 11.87
N GLY A 191 -8.71 32.76 11.25
CA GLY A 191 -7.77 33.86 11.49
C GLY A 191 -6.65 33.58 12.48
N THR A 192 -6.46 32.33 12.93
CA THR A 192 -5.31 31.97 13.77
C THR A 192 -4.01 32.09 12.94
N PRO A 193 -3.00 32.83 13.42
CA PRO A 193 -1.71 32.90 12.74
C PRO A 193 -1.03 31.53 12.59
N ALA A 194 -0.29 31.34 11.50
CA ALA A 194 0.35 30.07 11.18
C ALA A 194 1.30 29.54 12.28
N ASP A 195 2.01 30.42 12.96
CA ASP A 195 2.92 30.12 14.07
C ASP A 195 2.20 29.73 15.38
N GLN A 196 0.87 29.83 15.42
CA GLN A 196 0.03 29.49 16.56
C GLN A 196 -0.84 28.25 16.31
N LEU A 197 -0.67 27.54 15.21
CA LEU A 197 -1.49 26.36 14.87
C LEU A 197 -1.19 25.11 15.72
N ALA A 198 -0.11 25.09 16.47
CA ALA A 198 0.30 24.06 17.44
C ALA A 198 0.26 22.61 16.85
N PRO A 199 1.08 22.30 15.84
CA PRO A 199 1.17 20.95 15.27
C PRO A 199 1.75 19.95 16.29
N GLU A 200 1.26 18.70 16.26
CA GLU A 200 1.68 17.65 17.20
C GLU A 200 2.13 16.36 16.47
N ILE A 201 1.72 16.17 15.21
CA ILE A 201 1.91 14.93 14.45
C ILE A 201 2.83 15.15 13.25
N MET A 202 2.60 16.20 12.46
CA MET A 202 3.32 16.41 11.21
C MET A 202 4.64 17.14 11.42
N PRO A 203 5.71 16.82 10.63
CA PRO A 203 5.74 15.84 9.54
C PRO A 203 5.85 14.38 9.99
N ALA A 204 6.42 14.11 11.16
CA ALA A 204 6.60 12.76 11.71
C ALA A 204 6.36 12.75 13.22
N GLY A 205 5.47 11.87 13.68
CA GLY A 205 5.10 11.78 15.10
C GLY A 205 6.26 11.38 16.04
N GLY A 206 7.32 10.76 15.51
CA GLY A 206 8.54 10.40 16.25
C GLY A 206 9.60 11.50 16.31
N ASP A 207 9.38 12.63 15.65
CA ASP A 207 10.35 13.72 15.58
C ASP A 207 10.18 14.75 16.71
N LYS A 208 11.23 15.57 16.94
CA LYS A 208 11.24 16.60 17.98
C LYS A 208 10.54 17.89 17.55
N LYS A 209 10.48 18.14 16.26
CA LYS A 209 9.87 19.35 15.69
C LYS A 209 8.67 18.97 14.83
N HIS A 210 7.61 19.73 15.01
CA HIS A 210 6.40 19.64 14.22
C HIS A 210 6.12 20.93 13.49
N TYR A 211 5.51 20.82 12.34
CA TYR A 211 5.16 21.96 11.50
C TYR A 211 3.71 21.81 11.02
N PRO A 212 2.98 22.94 10.90
CA PRO A 212 1.62 22.89 10.38
C PRO A 212 1.57 22.29 8.99
N ILE A 213 0.60 21.40 8.77
CA ILE A 213 0.34 20.81 7.45
C ILE A 213 -0.74 21.60 6.69
N ALA A 214 -1.65 22.28 7.37
CA ALA A 214 -2.70 23.05 6.72
C ALA A 214 -2.09 24.12 5.80
N PHE A 215 -2.49 24.10 4.53
CA PHE A 215 -2.01 25.03 3.50
C PHE A 215 -0.48 25.04 3.31
N ASN A 216 0.19 23.95 3.62
CA ASN A 216 1.64 23.84 3.60
C ASN A 216 2.09 22.57 2.84
N ALA A 217 3.36 22.52 2.45
CA ALA A 217 4.01 21.32 1.93
C ALA A 217 5.25 21.03 2.76
N LEU A 218 5.33 19.81 3.31
CA LEU A 218 6.43 19.39 4.18
C LEU A 218 7.27 18.34 3.46
N PRO A 219 8.53 18.67 3.05
CA PRO A 219 9.40 17.74 2.33
C PRO A 219 10.07 16.73 3.29
N GLN A 220 9.25 16.13 4.12
CA GLN A 220 9.64 15.10 5.08
C GLN A 220 8.45 14.18 5.34
N ILE A 221 8.62 12.88 5.10
CA ILE A 221 7.70 11.84 5.53
C ILE A 221 8.51 10.80 6.26
N ASP A 222 8.09 10.46 7.51
CA ASP A 222 8.87 9.70 8.45
C ASP A 222 10.13 10.47 8.92
N VAL A 223 10.92 9.90 9.81
CA VAL A 223 12.13 10.54 10.34
C VAL A 223 13.30 10.40 9.37
N PHE A 224 14.27 11.29 9.48
CA PHE A 224 15.50 11.22 8.70
C PHE A 224 16.35 10.00 9.09
N ALA A 225 16.97 9.42 8.10
CA ALA A 225 17.85 8.27 8.18
C ALA A 225 19.24 8.61 7.59
N GLU A 226 19.92 7.62 7.05
CA GLU A 226 21.24 7.80 6.42
C GLU A 226 21.17 8.67 5.18
N ASP A 227 22.28 9.35 4.87
CA ASP A 227 22.48 10.17 3.68
C ASP A 227 21.43 11.29 3.49
N ASP A 228 20.88 11.81 4.60
CA ASP A 228 19.84 12.86 4.61
C ASP A 228 18.52 12.48 3.92
N TYR A 229 18.32 11.21 3.60
CA TYR A 229 17.04 10.68 3.16
C TYR A 229 16.14 10.33 4.35
N THR A 230 14.83 10.43 4.18
CA THR A 230 13.87 9.90 5.16
C THR A 230 13.68 8.40 5.02
N TYR A 231 13.15 7.72 6.05
CA TYR A 231 12.78 6.31 5.94
C TYR A 231 11.76 6.05 4.83
N GLU A 232 10.84 6.97 4.58
CA GLU A 232 9.88 6.86 3.48
C GLU A 232 10.56 6.81 2.11
N GLU A 233 11.56 7.65 1.91
CA GLU A 233 12.36 7.68 0.69
C GLU A 233 13.19 6.39 0.54
N TRP A 234 13.81 5.90 1.61
CA TRP A 234 14.50 4.62 1.61
C TRP A 234 13.58 3.44 1.33
N LYS A 235 12.34 3.45 1.82
CA LYS A 235 11.34 2.43 1.48
C LYS A 235 11.11 2.39 -0.03
N MET A 236 10.86 3.53 -0.66
CA MET A 236 10.65 3.58 -2.11
C MET A 236 11.86 3.06 -2.88
N ILE A 237 13.06 3.43 -2.49
CA ILE A 237 14.31 3.02 -3.15
C ILE A 237 14.50 1.50 -3.03
N ASN A 238 14.48 0.97 -1.82
CA ASN A 238 14.81 -0.41 -1.54
C ASN A 238 13.69 -1.38 -1.96
N GLU A 239 12.44 -1.03 -1.70
CA GLU A 239 11.29 -1.86 -2.07
C GLU A 239 11.16 -1.97 -3.59
N THR A 240 11.39 -0.90 -4.34
CA THR A 240 11.40 -0.92 -5.81
C THR A 240 12.39 -1.96 -6.35
N LYS A 241 13.62 -1.95 -5.84
CA LYS A 241 14.65 -2.90 -6.28
C LYS A 241 14.28 -4.34 -5.94
N LYS A 242 13.69 -4.57 -4.75
CA LYS A 242 13.25 -5.89 -4.33
C LYS A 242 12.08 -6.41 -5.15
N ILE A 243 11.05 -5.60 -5.37
CA ILE A 243 9.85 -5.98 -6.12
C ILE A 243 10.16 -6.24 -7.59
N MET A 244 10.99 -5.39 -8.20
CA MET A 244 11.42 -5.54 -9.59
C MET A 244 12.50 -6.62 -9.78
N GLU A 245 13.03 -7.17 -8.68
CA GLU A 245 14.17 -8.12 -8.71
C GLU A 245 15.35 -7.58 -9.52
N ASP A 246 15.59 -6.26 -9.43
CA ASP A 246 16.64 -5.53 -10.15
C ASP A 246 17.40 -4.60 -9.19
N SER A 247 18.55 -5.06 -8.71
CA SER A 247 19.41 -4.27 -7.82
C SER A 247 20.18 -3.14 -8.54
N ALA A 248 20.24 -3.20 -9.87
CA ALA A 248 20.99 -2.25 -10.70
C ALA A 248 20.17 -1.00 -11.07
N ILE A 249 18.85 -1.06 -10.95
CA ILE A 249 17.99 0.10 -11.24
C ILE A 249 18.33 1.26 -10.30
N GLN A 250 18.50 2.44 -10.89
CA GLN A 250 18.78 3.66 -10.13
C GLN A 250 17.47 4.32 -9.70
N VAL A 251 17.32 4.54 -8.40
CA VAL A 251 16.10 5.14 -7.85
C VAL A 251 16.45 6.30 -6.94
N ALA A 252 15.85 7.46 -7.15
CA ALA A 252 15.89 8.60 -6.25
C ALA A 252 14.47 9.04 -5.92
N ALA A 253 14.22 9.37 -4.66
CA ALA A 253 12.91 9.76 -4.17
C ALA A 253 12.98 11.01 -3.31
N THR A 254 11.99 11.88 -3.45
CA THR A 254 11.70 12.98 -2.52
C THR A 254 10.24 12.86 -2.12
N CYS A 255 9.98 12.62 -0.85
CA CYS A 255 8.63 12.40 -0.35
C CYS A 255 8.10 13.63 0.39
N VAL A 256 6.99 14.18 -0.09
CA VAL A 256 6.39 15.41 0.42
C VAL A 256 5.00 15.14 0.97
N ARG A 257 4.73 15.61 2.19
CA ARG A 257 3.39 15.63 2.77
C ARG A 257 2.67 16.89 2.35
N ILE A 258 1.45 16.74 1.85
CA ILE A 258 0.59 17.84 1.41
C ILE A 258 -0.75 17.83 2.16
N PRO A 259 -1.49 18.96 2.21
CA PRO A 259 -2.74 19.09 2.93
C PRO A 259 -3.92 18.45 2.18
N VAL A 260 -3.83 17.16 1.95
CA VAL A 260 -4.83 16.32 1.29
C VAL A 260 -5.17 15.17 2.23
N PHE A 261 -6.46 14.87 2.42
CA PHE A 261 -6.88 13.81 3.34
C PHE A 261 -6.52 12.42 2.85
N SER A 262 -6.83 12.10 1.60
CA SER A 262 -6.59 10.79 0.98
C SER A 262 -6.22 10.93 -0.49
N GLY A 263 -5.52 9.93 -1.02
CA GLY A 263 -5.02 9.89 -2.38
C GLY A 263 -3.60 10.43 -2.49
N HIS A 264 -2.64 9.54 -2.77
CA HIS A 264 -1.25 9.92 -3.06
C HIS A 264 -1.08 10.22 -4.53
N SER A 265 -0.38 11.32 -4.81
CA SER A 265 0.02 11.71 -6.16
C SER A 265 1.54 11.62 -6.29
N GLU A 266 2.02 11.31 -7.49
CA GLU A 266 3.46 11.16 -7.76
C GLU A 266 3.81 11.77 -9.11
N SER A 267 4.86 12.57 -9.15
CA SER A 267 5.54 13.01 -10.36
C SER A 267 6.74 12.09 -10.58
N ILE A 268 6.72 11.32 -11.65
CA ILE A 268 7.71 10.29 -11.93
C ILE A 268 8.43 10.62 -13.23
N TYR A 269 9.75 10.66 -13.17
CA TYR A 269 10.65 10.64 -14.31
C TYR A 269 11.32 9.28 -14.41
N ILE A 270 11.35 8.71 -15.61
CA ILE A 270 12.02 7.43 -15.88
C ILE A 270 12.92 7.53 -17.10
N GLU A 271 13.94 6.68 -17.10
CA GLU A 271 14.74 6.39 -18.30
C GLU A 271 14.57 4.92 -18.65
N THR A 272 14.19 4.65 -19.90
CA THR A 272 14.03 3.28 -20.41
C THR A 272 15.33 2.76 -21.01
N LYS A 273 15.51 1.43 -21.00
CA LYS A 273 16.69 0.78 -21.63
C LYS A 273 16.58 0.77 -23.15
N GLN A 274 15.36 0.66 -23.68
CA GLN A 274 15.06 0.70 -25.10
C GLN A 274 14.17 1.90 -25.43
N PRO A 275 14.21 2.43 -26.65
CA PRO A 275 13.29 3.48 -27.07
C PRO A 275 11.83 3.08 -26.85
N ALA A 276 11.03 4.00 -26.34
CA ALA A 276 9.61 3.79 -26.10
C ALA A 276 8.81 4.94 -26.72
N GLU A 277 8.04 4.63 -27.76
CA GLU A 277 7.18 5.61 -28.41
C GLU A 277 5.98 5.95 -27.54
N LEU A 278 5.61 7.22 -27.49
CA LEU A 278 4.57 7.73 -26.57
C LEU A 278 3.22 7.03 -26.74
N THR A 279 2.83 6.77 -27.99
CA THR A 279 1.60 6.05 -28.31
C THR A 279 1.63 4.61 -27.80
N ALA A 280 2.77 3.94 -27.95
CA ALA A 280 2.97 2.57 -27.46
C ALA A 280 2.91 2.54 -25.92
N VAL A 281 3.56 3.46 -25.24
CA VAL A 281 3.54 3.57 -23.77
C VAL A 281 2.11 3.72 -23.27
N LYS A 282 1.29 4.57 -23.88
CA LYS A 282 -0.11 4.76 -23.50
C LYS A 282 -0.93 3.48 -23.70
N GLU A 283 -0.73 2.75 -24.79
CA GLU A 283 -1.41 1.47 -25.03
C GLU A 283 -0.95 0.38 -24.03
N TRP A 284 0.33 0.33 -23.67
CA TRP A 284 0.82 -0.60 -22.65
C TRP A 284 0.15 -0.36 -21.29
N ILE A 285 0.06 0.92 -20.87
CA ILE A 285 -0.59 1.28 -19.62
C ILE A 285 -2.09 0.98 -19.66
N LYS A 286 -2.75 1.29 -20.77
CA LYS A 286 -4.18 1.03 -20.96
C LYS A 286 -4.54 -0.46 -20.89
N ALA A 287 -3.64 -1.32 -21.36
CA ALA A 287 -3.80 -2.77 -21.34
C ALA A 287 -3.36 -3.42 -20.01
N ALA A 288 -2.65 -2.69 -19.13
CA ALA A 288 -2.09 -3.24 -17.92
C ALA A 288 -3.15 -3.48 -16.84
N PRO A 289 -3.07 -4.61 -16.10
CA PRO A 289 -3.98 -4.88 -14.99
C PRO A 289 -3.80 -3.83 -13.88
N GLY A 290 -4.90 -3.37 -13.33
CA GLY A 290 -4.90 -2.42 -12.20
C GLY A 290 -4.56 -0.97 -12.57
N ALA A 291 -4.16 -0.69 -13.81
CA ALA A 291 -3.87 0.67 -14.28
C ALA A 291 -5.03 1.22 -15.10
N VAL A 292 -5.29 2.51 -14.97
CA VAL A 292 -6.27 3.26 -15.77
C VAL A 292 -5.59 4.48 -16.38
N LEU A 293 -5.61 4.56 -17.70
CA LEU A 293 -5.10 5.72 -18.42
C LEU A 293 -6.10 6.88 -18.34
N GLN A 294 -5.65 8.00 -17.78
CA GLN A 294 -6.37 9.29 -17.77
C GLN A 294 -5.46 10.38 -18.32
N ASP A 295 -5.34 10.46 -19.63
CA ASP A 295 -4.35 11.32 -20.27
C ASP A 295 -4.86 11.92 -21.57
N ASP A 296 -5.57 13.03 -21.45
CA ASP A 296 -5.97 13.87 -22.58
C ASP A 296 -5.76 15.36 -22.24
N PRO A 297 -4.57 15.92 -22.56
CA PRO A 297 -4.28 17.33 -22.30
C PRO A 297 -5.23 18.30 -23.01
N SER A 298 -5.76 17.92 -24.16
CA SER A 298 -6.68 18.79 -24.93
C SER A 298 -8.03 19.00 -24.23
N GLN A 299 -8.45 18.01 -23.43
CA GLN A 299 -9.64 18.03 -22.62
C GLN A 299 -9.35 18.30 -21.13
N GLN A 300 -8.10 18.56 -20.76
CA GLN A 300 -7.66 18.72 -19.37
C GLN A 300 -7.98 17.50 -18.50
N ILE A 301 -7.86 16.29 -19.08
CA ILE A 301 -8.06 15.04 -18.36
C ILE A 301 -6.73 14.51 -17.85
N TYR A 302 -6.62 14.36 -16.56
CA TYR A 302 -5.45 13.84 -15.83
C TYR A 302 -5.88 13.27 -14.47
N PRO A 303 -5.10 12.39 -13.83
CA PRO A 303 -5.43 11.85 -12.53
C PRO A 303 -5.42 12.91 -11.42
N GLN A 304 -6.38 12.80 -10.51
CA GLN A 304 -6.52 13.68 -9.34
C GLN A 304 -6.85 12.87 -8.09
N ALA A 305 -6.36 13.30 -6.93
CA ALA A 305 -6.64 12.64 -5.66
C ALA A 305 -8.15 12.55 -5.37
N LEU A 306 -8.89 13.65 -5.50
CA LEU A 306 -10.33 13.68 -5.23
C LEU A 306 -11.16 12.71 -6.06
N THR A 307 -10.76 12.42 -7.29
CA THR A 307 -11.48 11.52 -8.19
C THR A 307 -10.99 10.07 -8.12
N SER A 308 -9.84 9.85 -7.49
CA SER A 308 -9.23 8.53 -7.34
C SER A 308 -9.56 7.86 -6.00
N VAL A 309 -9.90 8.63 -4.98
CA VAL A 309 -10.28 8.10 -3.65
C VAL A 309 -11.54 7.24 -3.74
N GLY A 310 -11.53 6.12 -3.05
CA GLY A 310 -12.59 5.11 -3.07
C GLY A 310 -12.49 4.09 -4.21
N LYS A 311 -11.49 4.22 -5.08
CA LYS A 311 -11.23 3.31 -6.20
C LYS A 311 -10.01 2.44 -5.91
N THR A 312 -10.00 1.25 -6.51
CA THR A 312 -8.94 0.25 -6.30
C THR A 312 -7.83 0.30 -7.35
N GLU A 313 -8.03 1.08 -8.41
CA GLU A 313 -7.11 1.21 -9.52
C GLU A 313 -6.02 2.26 -9.25
N THR A 314 -4.96 2.18 -10.04
CA THR A 314 -3.92 3.20 -10.15
C THR A 314 -4.13 4.01 -11.43
N PHE A 315 -4.27 5.32 -11.30
CA PHE A 315 -4.54 6.23 -12.40
C PHE A 315 -3.25 6.85 -12.92
N VAL A 316 -3.04 6.81 -14.22
CA VAL A 316 -1.80 7.27 -14.88
C VAL A 316 -2.14 8.27 -15.97
N GLY A 317 -1.45 9.40 -15.96
CA GLY A 317 -1.62 10.44 -16.97
C GLY A 317 -0.42 11.36 -17.06
N ARG A 318 -0.59 12.47 -17.75
CA ARG A 318 0.48 13.43 -18.03
C ARG A 318 1.73 12.75 -18.58
N ILE A 319 1.57 11.73 -19.44
CA ILE A 319 2.64 10.96 -20.05
C ILE A 319 3.21 11.76 -21.21
N ARG A 320 4.50 12.05 -21.14
CA ARG A 320 5.20 12.84 -22.15
C ARG A 320 6.68 12.47 -22.22
N LYS A 321 7.27 12.63 -23.38
CA LYS A 321 8.70 12.46 -23.55
C LYS A 321 9.48 13.58 -22.87
N ASP A 322 10.64 13.26 -22.34
CA ASP A 322 11.62 14.27 -21.96
C ASP A 322 12.14 14.98 -23.22
N LEU A 323 12.42 16.27 -23.11
CA LEU A 323 12.83 17.08 -24.23
C LEU A 323 14.33 16.92 -24.57
N ASP A 324 15.12 16.56 -23.57
CA ASP A 324 16.58 16.51 -23.68
C ASP A 324 17.15 15.07 -23.60
N VAL A 325 16.43 14.16 -22.93
CA VAL A 325 16.85 12.77 -22.77
C VAL A 325 16.01 11.85 -23.67
N ALA A 326 16.65 11.25 -24.66
CA ALA A 326 15.97 10.47 -25.71
C ALA A 326 15.07 9.35 -25.18
N ASN A 327 15.50 8.65 -24.12
CA ASN A 327 14.74 7.57 -23.48
C ASN A 327 14.06 8.03 -22.17
N GLY A 328 13.94 9.32 -21.96
CA GLY A 328 13.30 9.91 -20.78
C GLY A 328 11.79 10.05 -20.99
N LEU A 329 11.04 9.70 -19.96
CA LEU A 329 9.58 9.86 -19.88
C LEU A 329 9.17 10.47 -18.56
N HIS A 330 8.11 11.26 -18.58
CA HIS A 330 7.46 11.80 -17.39
C HIS A 330 6.03 11.26 -17.28
N LEU A 331 5.60 10.96 -16.05
CA LEU A 331 4.27 10.47 -15.73
C LEU A 331 3.72 11.18 -14.49
N TRP A 332 2.41 11.23 -14.38
CA TRP A 332 1.69 11.59 -13.17
C TRP A 332 0.80 10.43 -12.75
N VAL A 333 0.97 9.96 -11.51
CA VAL A 333 0.32 8.76 -11.01
C VAL A 333 -0.43 9.08 -9.72
N VAL A 334 -1.68 8.64 -9.63
CA VAL A 334 -2.53 8.83 -8.45
C VAL A 334 -3.24 7.53 -8.09
N ALA A 335 -3.28 7.21 -6.81
CA ALA A 335 -4.07 6.11 -6.28
C ALA A 335 -4.58 6.40 -4.87
N ASP A 336 -5.63 5.70 -4.44
CA ASP A 336 -6.07 5.70 -3.06
C ASP A 336 -5.05 4.94 -2.21
N ASN A 337 -4.36 5.66 -1.34
CA ASN A 337 -3.28 5.12 -0.51
C ASN A 337 -3.76 4.14 0.58
N LEU A 338 -5.03 4.17 0.95
CA LEU A 338 -5.62 3.23 1.91
C LEU A 338 -6.19 1.98 1.22
N LEU A 339 -6.54 2.07 -0.07
CA LEU A 339 -7.05 0.95 -0.87
C LEU A 339 -5.91 0.29 -1.65
N LYS A 340 -5.63 0.72 -2.87
CA LYS A 340 -4.53 0.10 -3.64
C LYS A 340 -3.19 0.20 -2.91
N GLY A 341 -2.95 1.29 -2.21
CA GLY A 341 -1.72 1.49 -1.45
C GLY A 341 -1.60 0.61 -0.19
N ALA A 342 -2.65 -0.04 0.28
CA ALA A 342 -2.65 -0.81 1.51
C ALA A 342 -3.65 -1.98 1.50
N ALA A 343 -4.92 -1.71 1.86
CA ALA A 343 -5.92 -2.74 2.09
C ALA A 343 -6.19 -3.58 0.85
N TRP A 344 -6.44 -2.97 -0.30
CA TRP A 344 -6.76 -3.70 -1.53
C TRP A 344 -5.58 -4.54 -2.03
N ASN A 345 -4.35 -4.01 -2.00
CA ASN A 345 -3.18 -4.80 -2.39
C ASN A 345 -3.00 -6.04 -1.48
N SER A 346 -3.26 -5.89 -0.18
CA SER A 346 -3.24 -7.03 0.75
C SER A 346 -4.29 -8.08 0.41
N ILE A 347 -5.50 -7.66 0.03
CA ILE A 347 -6.57 -8.58 -0.41
C ILE A 347 -6.19 -9.26 -1.73
N GLN A 348 -5.63 -8.54 -2.68
CA GLN A 348 -5.16 -9.12 -3.95
C GLN A 348 -4.03 -10.14 -3.73
N ILE A 349 -3.16 -9.94 -2.74
CA ILE A 349 -2.18 -10.96 -2.32
C ILE A 349 -2.90 -12.22 -1.83
N ALA A 350 -3.94 -12.07 -1.01
CA ALA A 350 -4.73 -13.22 -0.52
C ALA A 350 -5.45 -13.95 -1.67
N GLU A 351 -6.03 -13.22 -2.61
CA GLU A 351 -6.64 -13.79 -3.83
C GLU A 351 -5.59 -14.55 -4.66
N SER A 352 -4.42 -13.96 -4.87
CA SER A 352 -3.32 -14.61 -5.61
C SER A 352 -2.79 -15.86 -4.91
N LEU A 353 -2.72 -15.87 -3.57
CA LEU A 353 -2.39 -17.07 -2.79
C LEU A 353 -3.42 -18.17 -2.99
N HIS A 354 -4.71 -17.82 -3.00
CA HIS A 354 -5.81 -18.74 -3.25
C HIS A 354 -5.73 -19.32 -4.67
N GLU A 355 -5.63 -18.49 -5.69
CA GLU A 355 -5.52 -18.89 -7.10
C GLU A 355 -4.33 -19.82 -7.36
N GLN A 356 -3.20 -19.56 -6.72
CA GLN A 356 -1.98 -20.36 -6.83
C GLN A 356 -1.96 -21.58 -5.87
N SER A 357 -3.01 -21.78 -5.07
CA SER A 357 -3.09 -22.85 -4.05
C SER A 357 -1.94 -22.80 -3.03
N LEU A 358 -1.54 -21.61 -2.63
CA LEU A 358 -0.42 -21.36 -1.72
C LEU A 358 -0.86 -21.07 -0.28
N VAL A 359 -2.14 -21.01 0.01
CA VAL A 359 -2.63 -20.97 1.39
C VAL A 359 -2.33 -22.33 2.02
N ARG A 360 -1.51 -22.33 3.07
CA ARG A 360 -1.17 -23.58 3.78
C ARG A 360 -2.41 -24.08 4.51
N VAL A 361 -2.60 -25.34 4.39
CA VAL A 361 -3.71 -26.05 4.98
C VAL A 361 -3.16 -27.21 5.84
#